data_2dec2154726aa35e2d9f74f6ac21b3ee
#
_entry.id   2dec2154726aa35e2d9f74f6ac21b3ee
#
_cell.length_a   1.000
_cell.length_b   1.000
_cell.length_c   1.000
_cell.angle_alpha   90.00
_cell.angle_beta   90.00
_cell.angle_gamma   90.00
#
_symmetry.space_group_name_H-M   'P 1'
#
loop_
_entity.id
_entity.type
_entity.pdbx_description
1 polymer ?
#
loop_
_entity_poly.entity_id
_entity_poly.type
_entity_poly.pdbx_seq_one_letter_code
_entity_poly.pdbx_strand_id
1 'polypeptide(L)'
;MFFALTAANEPIKLIWDLRYELITRFALTGTAQASVHILFALLCIVSAYLIGSINPAILISRLVYHDDIRTHGSGNAGTTNMLRSFGKKAAIATLLLDFSKAIVAVLIGRLLFGPMGMSIAGFFAGFGHMFPLYTKFQGGKGVACYGIVALMISPLAFLCILATFVIVLIGTRYVSLASVMAALLYPLFMNAFAGSFPLAPAMGVLAACFVVFMHRENLKRLWRNEEPKLDFSKLKIHKKSKKTTEENDDESAK
;
A
#
# COMPACT_ATOMS: atom_id res chain seq x y z
N MET A 1 -19.79 2.32 -7.95
CA MET A 1 -20.74 1.83 -8.95
C MET A 1 -20.21 0.62 -9.73
N PHE A 2 -18.91 0.50 -10.00
CA PHE A 2 -18.34 -0.66 -10.73
C PHE A 2 -18.34 -1.99 -9.95
N PHE A 3 -18.40 -1.99 -8.62
CA PHE A 3 -18.41 -3.19 -7.77
C PHE A 3 -19.80 -3.61 -7.24
N ALA A 4 -20.82 -2.76 -7.39
CA ALA A 4 -22.18 -3.09 -6.93
C ALA A 4 -22.99 -3.89 -7.98
N LEU A 5 -22.54 -3.96 -9.23
CA LEU A 5 -23.22 -4.69 -10.32
C LEU A 5 -23.03 -6.22 -10.28
N THR A 6 -22.28 -6.75 -9.31
CA THR A 6 -21.97 -8.18 -9.24
C THR A 6 -22.98 -9.03 -8.46
N ALA A 7 -24.01 -8.42 -7.88
CA ALA A 7 -25.02 -9.17 -7.12
C ALA A 7 -26.17 -9.75 -7.98
N ALA A 8 -26.31 -9.31 -9.25
CA ALA A 8 -27.47 -9.65 -10.08
C ALA A 8 -27.16 -10.50 -11.33
N ASN A 9 -25.88 -10.75 -11.69
CA ASN A 9 -25.54 -11.52 -12.89
C ASN A 9 -24.56 -12.66 -12.58
N GLU A 10 -25.11 -13.85 -12.43
CA GLU A 10 -24.41 -15.13 -12.23
C GLU A 10 -23.23 -15.40 -13.20
N PRO A 11 -23.28 -15.04 -14.50
CA PRO A 11 -22.18 -15.36 -15.42
C PRO A 11 -20.85 -14.64 -15.11
N ILE A 12 -20.87 -13.47 -14.46
CA ILE A 12 -19.65 -12.70 -14.14
C ILE A 12 -18.94 -13.26 -12.89
N LYS A 13 -19.64 -13.96 -12.00
CA LYS A 13 -19.04 -14.62 -10.83
C LYS A 13 -18.09 -15.76 -11.22
N LEU A 14 -18.35 -16.44 -12.33
CA LEU A 14 -17.62 -17.63 -12.75
C LEU A 14 -16.21 -17.31 -13.29
N ILE A 15 -16.02 -16.13 -13.90
CA ILE A 15 -14.80 -15.80 -14.65
C ILE A 15 -13.64 -15.40 -13.70
N TRP A 16 -13.91 -15.10 -12.40
CA TRP A 16 -12.95 -14.49 -11.50
C TRP A 16 -12.63 -15.31 -10.25
N ASP A 17 -12.92 -16.62 -10.25
CA ASP A 17 -12.51 -17.55 -9.19
C ASP A 17 -12.20 -18.92 -9.81
N LEU A 18 -10.95 -19.08 -10.23
CA LEU A 18 -10.46 -20.33 -10.86
C LEU A 18 -10.66 -21.58 -9.97
N ARG A 19 -10.59 -21.40 -8.65
CA ARG A 19 -10.84 -22.46 -7.68
C ARG A 19 -12.29 -22.95 -7.78
N TYR A 20 -13.25 -22.03 -7.80
CA TYR A 20 -14.68 -22.35 -7.88
C TYR A 20 -14.99 -23.06 -9.21
N GLU A 21 -14.42 -22.55 -10.31
CA GLU A 21 -14.58 -23.15 -11.64
C GLU A 21 -14.04 -24.57 -11.68
N LEU A 22 -12.84 -24.80 -11.12
CA LEU A 22 -12.24 -26.13 -11.08
C LEU A 22 -13.09 -27.13 -10.28
N ILE A 23 -13.57 -26.71 -9.09
CA ILE A 23 -14.39 -27.56 -8.21
C ILE A 23 -15.70 -27.93 -8.89
N THR A 24 -16.38 -26.97 -9.51
CA THR A 24 -17.68 -27.21 -10.17
C THR A 24 -17.52 -28.02 -11.46
N ARG A 25 -16.52 -27.72 -12.28
CA ARG A 25 -16.28 -28.41 -13.55
C ARG A 25 -15.97 -29.91 -13.35
N PHE A 26 -15.24 -30.26 -12.30
CA PHE A 26 -14.84 -31.64 -12.01
C PHE A 26 -15.71 -32.27 -10.91
N ALA A 27 -16.77 -31.60 -10.44
CA ALA A 27 -17.66 -32.05 -9.38
C ALA A 27 -16.90 -32.57 -8.15
N LEU A 28 -15.83 -31.87 -7.76
CA LEU A 28 -14.95 -32.28 -6.65
C LEU A 28 -15.69 -32.18 -5.33
N THR A 29 -15.55 -33.22 -4.50
CA THR A 29 -16.16 -33.29 -3.16
C THR A 29 -15.17 -33.81 -2.12
N GLY A 30 -15.50 -33.65 -0.85
CA GLY A 30 -14.72 -34.23 0.25
C GLY A 30 -13.26 -33.75 0.28
N THR A 31 -12.33 -34.69 0.38
CA THR A 31 -10.88 -34.42 0.50
C THR A 31 -10.31 -33.75 -0.75
N ALA A 32 -10.78 -34.10 -1.95
CA ALA A 32 -10.33 -33.48 -3.19
C ALA A 32 -10.67 -31.99 -3.25
N GLN A 33 -11.90 -31.65 -2.86
CA GLN A 33 -12.32 -30.24 -2.76
C GLN A 33 -11.48 -29.48 -1.72
N ALA A 34 -11.27 -30.06 -0.53
CA ALA A 34 -10.46 -29.44 0.52
C ALA A 34 -9.02 -29.22 0.05
N SER A 35 -8.41 -30.19 -0.67
CA SER A 35 -7.06 -30.06 -1.23
C SER A 35 -6.95 -28.90 -2.23
N VAL A 36 -7.96 -28.73 -3.10
CA VAL A 36 -8.01 -27.61 -4.04
C VAL A 36 -8.11 -26.26 -3.28
N HIS A 37 -8.93 -26.18 -2.24
CA HIS A 37 -9.01 -24.94 -1.43
C HIS A 37 -7.65 -24.58 -0.80
N ILE A 38 -6.97 -25.57 -0.21
CA ILE A 38 -5.66 -25.37 0.42
C ILE A 38 -4.62 -24.94 -0.63
N LEU A 39 -4.57 -25.63 -1.77
CA LEU A 39 -3.63 -25.30 -2.84
C LEU A 39 -3.79 -23.86 -3.32
N PHE A 40 -5.03 -23.45 -3.63
CA PHE A 40 -5.28 -22.10 -4.14
C PHE A 40 -5.05 -21.02 -3.08
N ALA A 41 -5.31 -21.31 -1.81
CA ALA A 41 -4.96 -20.41 -0.71
C ALA A 41 -3.44 -20.22 -0.59
N LEU A 42 -2.67 -21.32 -0.68
CA LEU A 42 -1.21 -21.27 -0.66
C LEU A 42 -0.64 -20.51 -1.86
N LEU A 43 -1.15 -20.77 -3.07
CA LEU A 43 -0.75 -20.02 -4.27
C LEU A 43 -1.03 -18.52 -4.13
N CYS A 44 -2.18 -18.16 -3.57
CA CYS A 44 -2.55 -16.79 -3.29
C CYS A 44 -1.57 -16.13 -2.30
N ILE A 45 -1.26 -16.79 -1.19
CA ILE A 45 -0.33 -16.31 -0.16
C ILE A 45 1.08 -16.11 -0.75
N VAL A 46 1.61 -17.15 -1.40
CA VAL A 46 2.99 -17.13 -1.91
C VAL A 46 3.15 -16.08 -3.01
N SER A 47 2.25 -16.06 -4.00
CA SER A 47 2.32 -15.09 -5.10
C SER A 47 2.21 -13.65 -4.59
N ALA A 48 1.27 -13.36 -3.70
CA ALA A 48 1.09 -12.03 -3.13
C ALA A 48 2.29 -11.58 -2.28
N TYR A 49 2.87 -12.49 -1.48
CA TYR A 49 4.07 -12.21 -0.70
C TYR A 49 5.27 -11.91 -1.58
N LEU A 50 5.52 -12.70 -2.62
CA LEU A 50 6.63 -12.49 -3.55
C LEU A 50 6.49 -11.18 -4.31
N ILE A 51 5.31 -10.86 -4.83
CA ILE A 51 5.03 -9.58 -5.49
C ILE A 51 5.19 -8.42 -4.49
N GLY A 52 4.65 -8.55 -3.30
CA GLY A 52 4.78 -7.58 -2.21
C GLY A 52 6.24 -7.32 -1.83
N SER A 53 7.08 -8.35 -1.87
CA SER A 53 8.52 -8.29 -1.54
C SER A 53 9.35 -7.46 -2.51
N ILE A 54 8.84 -7.11 -3.70
CA ILE A 54 9.46 -6.11 -4.57
C ILE A 54 9.35 -4.75 -3.86
N ASN A 55 10.49 -4.12 -3.51
CA ASN A 55 10.49 -2.83 -2.84
C ASN A 55 10.93 -1.71 -3.78
N PRO A 56 10.02 -0.87 -4.29
CA PRO A 56 10.31 0.19 -5.25
C PRO A 56 11.26 1.26 -4.71
N ALA A 57 11.19 1.58 -3.40
CA ALA A 57 12.09 2.58 -2.82
C ALA A 57 13.56 2.14 -2.91
N ILE A 58 13.83 0.87 -2.60
CA ILE A 58 15.18 0.29 -2.69
C ILE A 58 15.60 0.18 -4.16
N LEU A 59 14.70 -0.25 -5.06
CA LEU A 59 15.02 -0.38 -6.48
C LEU A 59 15.35 0.98 -7.10
N ILE A 60 14.50 2.00 -6.89
CA ILE A 60 14.71 3.35 -7.43
C ILE A 60 16.00 3.95 -6.85
N SER A 61 16.22 3.84 -5.53
CA SER A 61 17.43 4.42 -4.93
C SER A 61 18.69 3.79 -5.49
N ARG A 62 18.73 2.47 -5.70
CA ARG A 62 19.91 1.77 -6.23
C ARG A 62 20.10 1.95 -7.73
N LEU A 63 19.02 1.87 -8.54
CA LEU A 63 19.15 1.90 -9.98
C LEU A 63 19.22 3.31 -10.57
N VAL A 64 18.57 4.29 -9.94
CA VAL A 64 18.49 5.67 -10.45
C VAL A 64 19.45 6.61 -9.73
N TYR A 65 19.60 6.43 -8.41
CA TYR A 65 20.43 7.32 -7.58
C TYR A 65 21.76 6.69 -7.17
N HIS A 66 22.01 5.41 -7.52
CA HIS A 66 23.21 4.64 -7.19
C HIS A 66 23.54 4.63 -5.69
N ASP A 67 22.48 4.60 -4.86
CA ASP A 67 22.56 4.72 -3.42
C ASP A 67 21.49 3.83 -2.73
N ASP A 68 21.55 3.65 -1.41
CA ASP A 68 20.57 2.86 -0.67
C ASP A 68 19.75 3.75 0.27
N ILE A 69 18.44 3.87 0.00
CA ILE A 69 17.51 4.69 0.82
C ILE A 69 17.57 4.34 2.31
N ARG A 70 17.97 3.13 2.67
CA ARG A 70 18.04 2.67 4.07
C ARG A 70 19.18 3.29 4.85
N THR A 71 20.16 3.90 4.19
CA THR A 71 21.26 4.67 4.81
C THR A 71 20.92 6.15 5.00
N HIS A 72 19.74 6.59 4.51
CA HIS A 72 19.32 7.99 4.53
C HIS A 72 18.09 8.25 5.39
N GLY A 73 17.99 9.45 5.93
CA GLY A 73 16.84 9.97 6.64
C GLY A 73 16.41 9.08 7.80
N SER A 74 15.22 8.49 7.71
CA SER A 74 14.70 7.58 8.74
C SER A 74 15.16 6.13 8.60
N GLY A 75 15.94 5.79 7.58
CA GLY A 75 16.31 4.42 7.27
C GLY A 75 15.20 3.54 6.70
N ASN A 76 13.98 4.08 6.58
CA ASN A 76 12.82 3.32 6.10
C ASN A 76 12.73 3.31 4.58
N ALA A 77 12.52 2.12 3.98
CA ALA A 77 12.38 1.95 2.53
C ALA A 77 10.94 2.24 2.08
N GLY A 78 10.53 3.51 2.06
CA GLY A 78 9.18 3.92 1.68
C GLY A 78 9.08 5.37 1.21
N THR A 79 7.93 5.73 0.65
CA THR A 79 7.65 7.01 -0.03
C THR A 79 8.05 8.25 0.77
N THR A 80 7.75 8.30 2.08
CA THR A 80 8.07 9.47 2.91
C THR A 80 9.57 9.68 3.05
N ASN A 81 10.36 8.60 3.17
CA ASN A 81 11.81 8.70 3.23
C ASN A 81 12.40 9.07 1.86
N MET A 82 11.85 8.50 0.78
CA MET A 82 12.22 8.89 -0.59
C MET A 82 11.97 10.37 -0.86
N LEU A 83 10.85 10.93 -0.35
CA LEU A 83 10.56 12.35 -0.45
C LEU A 83 11.61 13.22 0.24
N ARG A 84 12.06 12.80 1.41
CA ARG A 84 13.05 13.53 2.22
C ARG A 84 14.45 13.47 1.62
N SER A 85 14.84 12.32 1.09
CA SER A 85 16.20 12.02 0.65
C SER A 85 16.45 12.30 -0.84
N PHE A 86 15.50 11.93 -1.70
CA PHE A 86 15.64 11.99 -3.18
C PHE A 86 14.58 12.87 -3.86
N GLY A 87 13.69 13.51 -3.07
CA GLY A 87 12.73 14.50 -3.57
C GLY A 87 11.45 13.93 -4.16
N LYS A 88 10.62 14.84 -4.73
CA LYS A 88 9.24 14.56 -5.11
C LYS A 88 9.10 13.50 -6.20
N LYS A 89 9.96 13.54 -7.24
CA LYS A 89 9.88 12.59 -8.37
C LYS A 89 10.10 11.16 -7.89
N ALA A 90 11.14 10.94 -7.07
CA ALA A 90 11.43 9.64 -6.47
C ALA A 90 10.29 9.13 -5.57
N ALA A 91 9.71 10.01 -4.75
CA ALA A 91 8.60 9.66 -3.88
C ALA A 91 7.34 9.27 -4.65
N ILE A 92 6.97 10.03 -5.70
CA ILE A 92 5.80 9.73 -6.53
C ILE A 92 5.99 8.40 -7.26
N ALA A 93 7.16 8.17 -7.87
CA ALA A 93 7.47 6.92 -8.54
C ALA A 93 7.39 5.73 -7.57
N THR A 94 7.95 5.87 -6.37
CA THR A 94 7.87 4.85 -5.32
C THR A 94 6.42 4.54 -4.95
N LEU A 95 5.59 5.58 -4.72
CA LEU A 95 4.20 5.42 -4.34
C LEU A 95 3.38 4.71 -5.42
N LEU A 96 3.53 5.12 -6.68
CA LEU A 96 2.82 4.52 -7.81
C LEU A 96 3.20 3.05 -8.00
N LEU A 97 4.48 2.70 -7.87
CA LEU A 97 4.93 1.33 -7.97
C LEU A 97 4.49 0.48 -6.76
N ASP A 98 4.42 1.05 -5.54
CA ASP A 98 3.86 0.37 -4.37
C ASP A 98 2.36 0.08 -4.56
N PHE A 99 1.62 1.02 -5.15
CA PHE A 99 0.21 0.80 -5.52
C PHE A 99 0.08 -0.28 -6.59
N SER A 100 0.86 -0.20 -7.66
CA SER A 100 0.81 -1.15 -8.78
C SER A 100 1.05 -2.58 -8.32
N LYS A 101 2.07 -2.84 -7.51
CA LYS A 101 2.36 -4.20 -7.02
C LYS A 101 1.23 -4.75 -6.14
N ALA A 102 0.63 -3.90 -5.28
CA ALA A 102 -0.47 -4.32 -4.43
C ALA A 102 -1.74 -4.58 -5.25
N ILE A 103 -2.03 -3.76 -6.27
CA ILE A 103 -3.12 -3.98 -7.23
C ILE A 103 -2.95 -5.33 -7.92
N VAL A 104 -1.76 -5.59 -8.49
CA VAL A 104 -1.47 -6.86 -9.19
C VAL A 104 -1.65 -8.06 -8.25
N ALA A 105 -1.13 -7.98 -7.02
CA ALA A 105 -1.29 -9.05 -6.04
C ALA A 105 -2.77 -9.32 -5.70
N VAL A 106 -3.56 -8.27 -5.46
CA VAL A 106 -4.99 -8.38 -5.14
C VAL A 106 -5.79 -8.95 -6.32
N LEU A 107 -5.47 -8.55 -7.56
CA LEU A 107 -6.13 -9.09 -8.77
C LEU A 107 -5.81 -10.58 -8.97
N ILE A 108 -4.56 -11.00 -8.75
CA ILE A 108 -4.18 -12.42 -8.77
C ILE A 108 -4.92 -13.17 -7.66
N GLY A 109 -5.00 -12.62 -6.45
CA GLY A 109 -5.76 -13.19 -5.35
C GLY A 109 -7.24 -13.35 -5.71
N ARG A 110 -7.84 -12.33 -6.34
CA ARG A 110 -9.21 -12.39 -6.86
C ARG A 110 -9.41 -13.53 -7.86
N LEU A 111 -8.49 -13.68 -8.79
CA LEU A 111 -8.53 -14.71 -9.81
C LEU A 111 -8.40 -16.11 -9.20
N LEU A 112 -7.51 -16.29 -8.23
CA LEU A 112 -7.22 -17.59 -7.61
C LEU A 112 -8.30 -18.03 -6.62
N PHE A 113 -8.81 -17.12 -5.78
CA PHE A 113 -9.61 -17.49 -4.62
C PHE A 113 -10.82 -16.55 -4.37
N GLY A 114 -11.24 -15.80 -5.39
CA GLY A 114 -12.39 -14.91 -5.33
C GLY A 114 -12.24 -13.77 -4.30
N PRO A 115 -13.34 -13.32 -3.66
CA PRO A 115 -13.31 -12.26 -2.66
C PRO A 115 -12.40 -12.56 -1.45
N MET A 116 -12.33 -13.81 -1.03
CA MET A 116 -11.41 -14.22 0.05
C MET A 116 -9.95 -14.05 -0.37
N GLY A 117 -9.63 -14.40 -1.64
CA GLY A 117 -8.30 -14.23 -2.20
C GLY A 117 -7.85 -12.77 -2.26
N MET A 118 -8.76 -11.83 -2.54
CA MET A 118 -8.42 -10.39 -2.48
C MET A 118 -7.96 -9.97 -1.09
N SER A 119 -8.66 -10.41 -0.04
CA SER A 119 -8.32 -10.07 1.35
C SER A 119 -7.00 -10.71 1.77
N ILE A 120 -6.79 -11.99 1.44
CA ILE A 120 -5.56 -12.72 1.74
C ILE A 120 -4.37 -12.10 0.99
N ALA A 121 -4.51 -11.93 -0.33
CA ALA A 121 -3.44 -11.36 -1.16
C ALA A 121 -3.10 -9.92 -0.75
N GLY A 122 -4.11 -9.12 -0.43
CA GLY A 122 -3.92 -7.75 0.06
C GLY A 122 -3.07 -7.71 1.34
N PHE A 123 -3.38 -8.59 2.30
CA PHE A 123 -2.59 -8.70 3.52
C PHE A 123 -1.15 -9.13 3.22
N PHE A 124 -0.95 -10.21 2.44
CA PHE A 124 0.39 -10.75 2.17
C PHE A 124 1.23 -9.86 1.25
N ALA A 125 0.63 -9.06 0.37
CA ALA A 125 1.33 -8.03 -0.40
C ALA A 125 1.90 -6.93 0.51
N GLY A 126 1.11 -6.45 1.48
CA GLY A 126 1.58 -5.49 2.49
C GLY A 126 2.62 -6.10 3.43
N PHE A 127 2.44 -7.36 3.84
CA PHE A 127 3.41 -8.09 4.65
C PHE A 127 4.74 -8.29 3.92
N GLY A 128 4.71 -8.65 2.63
CA GLY A 128 5.89 -8.74 1.77
C GLY A 128 6.59 -7.40 1.59
N HIS A 129 5.84 -6.29 1.51
CA HIS A 129 6.44 -4.95 1.49
C HIS A 129 7.16 -4.61 2.80
N MET A 130 6.67 -5.05 3.96
CA MET A 130 7.29 -4.83 5.27
C MET A 130 8.50 -5.72 5.49
N PHE A 131 8.38 -7.00 5.13
CA PHE A 131 9.40 -8.03 5.30
C PHE A 131 9.79 -8.67 3.95
N PRO A 132 10.42 -7.89 3.04
CA PRO A 132 10.68 -8.33 1.69
C PRO A 132 11.79 -9.38 1.62
N LEU A 133 11.48 -10.52 0.99
CA LEU A 133 12.42 -11.62 0.79
C LEU A 133 13.72 -11.16 0.10
N TYR A 134 13.59 -10.34 -0.94
CA TYR A 134 14.71 -9.93 -1.81
C TYR A 134 15.69 -8.94 -1.15
N THR A 135 15.33 -8.35 0.00
CA THR A 135 16.13 -7.32 0.66
C THR A 135 16.42 -7.62 2.13
N LYS A 136 16.59 -8.91 2.44
CA LYS A 136 16.90 -9.42 3.80
C LYS A 136 15.85 -8.99 4.84
N PHE A 137 14.57 -9.02 4.47
CA PHE A 137 13.43 -8.67 5.32
C PHE A 137 13.44 -7.22 5.85
N GLN A 138 14.16 -6.31 5.19
CA GLN A 138 14.24 -4.89 5.54
C GLN A 138 13.47 -4.07 4.49
N GLY A 139 12.22 -3.77 4.76
CA GLY A 139 11.30 -3.09 3.86
C GLY A 139 10.72 -1.78 4.41
N GLY A 140 9.53 -1.43 3.90
CA GLY A 140 8.76 -0.28 4.32
C GLY A 140 7.79 -0.59 5.48
N LYS A 141 6.74 0.23 5.63
CA LYS A 141 5.76 0.10 6.71
C LYS A 141 4.36 -0.33 6.27
N GLY A 142 4.16 -0.60 4.99
CA GLY A 142 2.93 -1.16 4.44
C GLY A 142 1.76 -0.20 4.26
N VAL A 143 1.82 1.04 4.76
CA VAL A 143 0.68 1.98 4.79
C VAL A 143 0.09 2.23 3.39
N ALA A 144 0.95 2.51 2.40
CA ALA A 144 0.52 2.74 1.02
C ALA A 144 -0.10 1.47 0.40
N CYS A 145 0.51 0.30 0.63
CA CYS A 145 -0.01 -0.98 0.14
C CYS A 145 -1.39 -1.28 0.73
N TYR A 146 -1.58 -1.15 2.04
CA TYR A 146 -2.89 -1.39 2.65
C TYR A 146 -3.92 -0.32 2.27
N GLY A 147 -3.49 0.92 2.03
CA GLY A 147 -4.38 1.96 1.51
C GLY A 147 -5.00 1.58 0.17
N ILE A 148 -4.19 1.16 -0.80
CA ILE A 148 -4.71 0.75 -2.11
C ILE A 148 -5.52 -0.56 -2.05
N VAL A 149 -5.16 -1.49 -1.16
CA VAL A 149 -5.95 -2.70 -0.89
C VAL A 149 -7.34 -2.32 -0.37
N ALA A 150 -7.43 -1.35 0.55
CA ALA A 150 -8.70 -0.83 1.04
C ALA A 150 -9.57 -0.28 -0.10
N LEU A 151 -8.97 0.52 -1.00
CA LEU A 151 -9.67 1.07 -2.16
C LEU A 151 -10.22 -0.03 -3.08
N MET A 152 -9.47 -1.10 -3.30
CA MET A 152 -9.89 -2.20 -4.16
C MET A 152 -10.99 -3.06 -3.55
N ILE A 153 -11.02 -3.23 -2.23
CA ILE A 153 -12.02 -4.02 -1.52
C ILE A 153 -13.28 -3.19 -1.27
N SER A 154 -13.14 -1.98 -0.72
CA SER A 154 -14.24 -1.09 -0.39
C SER A 154 -13.83 0.38 -0.52
N PRO A 155 -14.22 1.07 -1.62
CA PRO A 155 -13.93 2.49 -1.79
C PRO A 155 -14.41 3.37 -0.63
N LEU A 156 -15.55 3.02 -0.02
CA LEU A 156 -16.09 3.77 1.11
C LEU A 156 -15.24 3.59 2.38
N ALA A 157 -14.81 2.36 2.66
CA ALA A 157 -13.85 2.10 3.75
C ALA A 157 -12.54 2.88 3.52
N PHE A 158 -12.02 2.85 2.29
CA PHE A 158 -10.82 3.62 1.93
C PHE A 158 -11.00 5.12 2.17
N LEU A 159 -12.12 5.71 1.79
CA LEU A 159 -12.38 7.14 2.02
C LEU A 159 -12.40 7.49 3.52
N CYS A 160 -12.99 6.64 4.36
CA CYS A 160 -12.98 6.82 5.82
C CYS A 160 -11.55 6.69 6.40
N ILE A 161 -10.77 5.72 5.92
CA ILE A 161 -9.36 5.53 6.31
C ILE A 161 -8.52 6.73 5.88
N LEU A 162 -8.69 7.19 4.64
CA LEU A 162 -8.00 8.36 4.10
C LEU A 162 -8.39 9.63 4.85
N ALA A 163 -9.67 9.83 5.14
CA ALA A 163 -10.15 10.97 5.94
C ALA A 163 -9.51 10.97 7.33
N THR A 164 -9.46 9.81 8.00
CA THR A 164 -8.76 9.67 9.29
C THR A 164 -7.29 10.08 9.18
N PHE A 165 -6.59 9.56 8.17
CA PHE A 165 -5.18 9.91 7.92
C PHE A 165 -5.00 11.41 7.71
N VAL A 166 -5.82 12.03 6.85
CA VAL A 166 -5.73 13.47 6.50
C VAL A 166 -6.05 14.35 7.71
N ILE A 167 -7.11 14.07 8.45
CA ILE A 167 -7.51 14.83 9.64
C ILE A 167 -6.38 14.83 10.68
N VAL A 168 -5.84 13.64 11.01
CA VAL A 168 -4.75 13.52 11.98
C VAL A 168 -3.47 14.19 11.45
N LEU A 169 -3.16 14.05 10.15
CA LEU A 169 -1.98 14.68 9.55
C LEU A 169 -2.05 16.20 9.58
N ILE A 170 -3.20 16.79 9.21
CA ILE A 170 -3.38 18.26 9.23
C ILE A 170 -3.30 18.78 10.66
N GLY A 171 -3.95 18.12 11.61
CA GLY A 171 -3.98 18.56 13.00
C GLY A 171 -2.63 18.45 13.71
N THR A 172 -1.86 17.38 13.42
CA THR A 172 -0.63 17.10 14.18
C THR A 172 0.67 17.32 13.40
N ARG A 173 0.61 17.27 12.08
CA ARG A 173 1.75 17.25 11.14
C ARG A 173 2.64 16.03 11.27
N TYR A 174 2.25 14.99 12.02
CA TYR A 174 2.99 13.73 12.16
C TYR A 174 2.43 12.68 11.21
N VAL A 175 3.16 12.36 10.14
CA VAL A 175 2.79 11.30 9.18
C VAL A 175 2.68 9.94 9.88
N SER A 176 3.57 9.66 10.82
CA SER A 176 3.59 8.40 11.58
C SER A 176 2.34 8.23 12.45
N LEU A 177 1.90 9.29 13.15
CA LEU A 177 0.69 9.25 13.97
C LEU A 177 -0.56 9.08 13.09
N ALA A 178 -0.64 9.82 11.99
CA ALA A 178 -1.72 9.68 11.01
C ALA A 178 -1.81 8.25 10.45
N SER A 179 -0.65 7.63 10.13
CA SER A 179 -0.59 6.26 9.65
C SER A 179 -1.07 5.24 10.68
N VAL A 180 -0.65 5.39 11.93
CA VAL A 180 -1.05 4.50 13.03
C VAL A 180 -2.55 4.61 13.30
N MET A 181 -3.10 5.83 13.39
CA MET A 181 -4.53 6.04 13.61
C MET A 181 -5.38 5.48 12.46
N ALA A 182 -4.97 5.71 11.22
CA ALA A 182 -5.62 5.11 10.05
C ALA A 182 -5.57 3.58 10.08
N ALA A 183 -4.43 3.00 10.48
CA ALA A 183 -4.28 1.55 10.60
C ALA A 183 -5.15 0.94 11.71
N LEU A 184 -5.27 1.60 12.87
CA LEU A 184 -6.11 1.13 13.97
C LEU A 184 -7.60 1.15 13.63
N LEU A 185 -8.06 2.12 12.83
CA LEU A 185 -9.45 2.20 12.37
C LEU A 185 -9.73 1.37 11.11
N TYR A 186 -8.69 0.89 10.42
CA TYR A 186 -8.82 0.09 9.20
C TYR A 186 -9.76 -1.13 9.37
N PRO A 187 -9.60 -2.02 10.37
CA PRO A 187 -10.48 -3.18 10.53
C PRO A 187 -11.93 -2.78 10.83
N LEU A 188 -12.15 -1.69 11.55
CA LEU A 188 -13.49 -1.17 11.84
C LEU A 188 -14.21 -0.75 10.56
N PHE A 189 -13.55 0.04 9.71
CA PHE A 189 -14.14 0.47 8.44
C PHE A 189 -14.31 -0.68 7.46
N MET A 190 -13.38 -1.66 7.44
CA MET A 190 -13.56 -2.87 6.65
C MET A 190 -14.76 -3.68 7.12
N ASN A 191 -14.97 -3.85 8.43
CA ASN A 191 -16.15 -4.52 8.97
C ASN A 191 -17.45 -3.80 8.61
N ALA A 192 -17.45 -2.47 8.64
CA ALA A 192 -18.65 -1.69 8.35
C ALA A 192 -19.02 -1.66 6.86
N PHE A 193 -18.03 -1.67 5.94
CA PHE A 193 -18.24 -1.34 4.54
C PHE A 193 -17.77 -2.38 3.52
N ALA A 194 -17.14 -3.49 3.95
CA ALA A 194 -16.62 -4.52 3.06
C ALA A 194 -17.48 -5.80 3.05
N GLY A 195 -18.81 -5.69 3.13
CA GLY A 195 -19.76 -6.79 3.38
C GLY A 195 -19.57 -8.05 2.52
N SER A 196 -19.17 -7.92 1.24
CA SER A 196 -18.91 -9.07 0.35
C SER A 196 -17.53 -9.73 0.56
N PHE A 197 -16.72 -9.24 1.53
CA PHE A 197 -15.36 -9.68 1.78
C PHE A 197 -15.18 -10.15 3.23
N PRO A 198 -15.60 -11.37 3.57
CA PRO A 198 -15.71 -11.81 4.97
C PRO A 198 -14.38 -11.84 5.71
N LEU A 199 -13.25 -12.00 5.01
CA LEU A 199 -11.92 -12.00 5.61
C LEU A 199 -11.30 -10.60 5.72
N ALA A 200 -11.88 -9.57 5.09
CA ALA A 200 -11.29 -8.23 5.08
C ALA A 200 -11.10 -7.62 6.47
N PRO A 201 -12.06 -7.72 7.42
CA PRO A 201 -11.85 -7.21 8.77
C PRO A 201 -10.74 -7.95 9.52
N ALA A 202 -10.69 -9.29 9.43
CA ALA A 202 -9.67 -10.09 10.09
C ALA A 202 -8.27 -9.81 9.55
N MET A 203 -8.12 -9.76 8.22
CA MET A 203 -6.86 -9.35 7.58
C MET A 203 -6.50 -7.90 7.94
N GLY A 204 -7.50 -7.05 8.13
CA GLY A 204 -7.35 -5.68 8.60
C GLY A 204 -6.77 -5.59 10.02
N VAL A 205 -7.22 -6.43 10.93
CA VAL A 205 -6.64 -6.51 12.30
C VAL A 205 -5.17 -6.89 12.24
N LEU A 206 -4.82 -7.93 11.47
CA LEU A 206 -3.43 -8.34 11.30
C LEU A 206 -2.59 -7.22 10.67
N ALA A 207 -3.11 -6.55 9.63
CA ALA A 207 -2.45 -5.42 9.00
C ALA A 207 -2.21 -4.27 9.99
N ALA A 208 -3.19 -3.92 10.82
CA ALA A 208 -3.07 -2.89 11.85
C ALA A 208 -1.97 -3.25 12.86
N CYS A 209 -1.95 -4.48 13.38
CA CYS A 209 -0.91 -4.96 14.30
C CYS A 209 0.49 -4.79 13.69
N PHE A 210 0.69 -5.23 12.45
CA PHE A 210 2.00 -5.11 11.80
C PHE A 210 2.36 -3.65 11.47
N VAL A 211 1.42 -2.82 11.03
CA VAL A 211 1.68 -1.40 10.81
C VAL A 211 2.09 -0.70 12.10
N VAL A 212 1.38 -0.94 13.21
CA VAL A 212 1.76 -0.40 14.53
C VAL A 212 3.15 -0.88 14.95
N PHE A 213 3.43 -2.18 14.80
CA PHE A 213 4.75 -2.74 15.08
C PHE A 213 5.85 -2.09 14.24
N MET A 214 5.63 -1.87 12.95
CA MET A 214 6.58 -1.19 12.07
C MET A 214 6.75 0.31 12.40
N HIS A 215 5.83 0.90 13.15
CA HIS A 215 5.93 2.29 13.62
C HIS A 215 6.48 2.41 15.05
N ARG A 216 6.92 1.34 15.70
CA ARG A 216 7.39 1.35 17.10
C ARG A 216 8.47 2.42 17.38
N GLU A 217 9.44 2.59 16.48
CA GLU A 217 10.47 3.61 16.66
C GLU A 217 9.93 5.04 16.45
N ASN A 218 8.94 5.23 15.57
CA ASN A 218 8.26 6.51 15.43
C ASN A 218 7.42 6.84 16.67
N LEU A 219 6.73 5.84 17.25
CA LEU A 219 5.97 6.02 18.49
C LEU A 219 6.88 6.37 19.66
N LYS A 220 8.06 5.76 19.77
CA LYS A 220 9.08 6.16 20.76
C LYS A 220 9.53 7.61 20.57
N ARG A 221 9.79 8.03 19.30
CA ARG A 221 10.16 9.43 19.01
C ARG A 221 9.00 10.40 19.27
N LEU A 222 7.75 10.01 18.98
CA LEU A 222 6.57 10.81 19.33
C LEU A 222 6.48 11.03 20.83
N TRP A 223 6.69 9.99 21.63
CA TRP A 223 6.69 10.08 23.10
C TRP A 223 7.79 11.02 23.64
N ARG A 224 8.95 11.05 22.98
CA ARG A 224 10.08 11.93 23.32
C ARG A 224 10.01 13.32 22.70
N ASN A 225 8.95 13.65 21.94
CA ASN A 225 8.84 14.87 21.12
C ASN A 225 9.96 15.05 20.08
N GLU A 226 10.55 13.95 19.61
CA GLU A 226 11.65 13.92 18.62
C GLU A 226 11.17 13.53 17.21
N GLU A 227 9.90 13.18 17.02
CA GLU A 227 9.39 12.79 15.70
C GLU A 227 9.32 14.00 14.76
N PRO A 228 9.91 13.91 13.55
CA PRO A 228 9.93 15.05 12.64
C PRO A 228 8.55 15.31 12.05
N LYS A 229 8.11 16.58 12.17
CA LYS A 229 6.87 17.06 11.56
C LYS A 229 7.00 17.22 10.05
N LEU A 230 5.91 17.00 9.33
CA LEU A 230 5.82 17.28 7.91
C LEU A 230 5.83 18.80 7.68
N ASP A 231 6.79 19.24 6.85
CA ASP A 231 6.88 20.63 6.43
C ASP A 231 6.14 20.83 5.10
N PHE A 232 4.95 21.42 5.17
CA PHE A 232 4.13 21.70 3.99
C PHE A 232 4.74 22.74 3.04
N SER A 233 5.67 23.59 3.50
CA SER A 233 6.33 24.59 2.64
C SER A 233 7.17 23.93 1.56
N LYS A 234 7.81 22.80 1.87
CA LYS A 234 8.61 21.99 0.94
C LYS A 234 7.75 21.25 -0.11
N LEU A 235 6.44 21.19 0.08
CA LEU A 235 5.51 20.60 -0.88
C LEU A 235 5.04 21.62 -1.94
N LYS A 236 5.18 22.93 -1.70
CA LYS A 236 4.88 23.94 -2.71
C LYS A 236 5.84 23.80 -3.89
N ILE A 237 5.29 23.72 -5.09
CA ILE A 237 6.07 23.74 -6.33
C ILE A 237 6.69 25.14 -6.38
N HIS A 238 8.03 25.24 -6.29
CA HIS A 238 8.71 26.48 -6.67
C HIS A 238 8.37 26.71 -8.16
N LYS A 239 7.44 27.61 -8.45
CA LYS A 239 7.41 28.27 -9.74
C LYS A 239 8.78 28.94 -9.88
N LYS A 240 9.67 28.36 -10.71
CA LYS A 240 10.87 29.04 -11.14
C LYS A 240 10.43 30.40 -11.65
N SER A 241 10.79 31.44 -10.92
CA SER A 241 10.73 32.81 -11.39
C SER A 241 11.59 32.88 -12.67
N LYS A 242 10.93 32.89 -13.84
CA LYS A 242 11.52 33.44 -15.06
C LYS A 242 11.52 34.96 -14.90
N LYS A 243 12.48 35.47 -14.20
CA LYS A 243 12.84 36.91 -14.22
C LYS A 243 14.30 36.99 -13.77
N THR A 244 15.19 37.04 -14.70
CA THR A 244 16.51 37.67 -14.70
C THR A 244 17.30 37.19 -15.92
N THR A 245 16.87 37.57 -17.12
CA THR A 245 17.72 37.49 -18.32
C THR A 245 17.38 38.60 -19.32
N GLU A 246 16.68 39.65 -18.92
CA GLU A 246 16.39 40.78 -19.82
C GLU A 246 16.96 42.15 -19.32
N GLU A 247 17.76 42.17 -18.25
CA GLU A 247 18.34 43.42 -17.72
C GLU A 247 19.84 43.61 -17.94
N ASN A 248 20.54 42.64 -18.58
CA ASN A 248 21.98 42.76 -18.82
C ASN A 248 22.39 43.01 -20.29
N ASP A 249 21.43 43.16 -21.22
CA ASP A 249 21.76 43.45 -22.61
C ASP A 249 21.68 44.94 -23.00
N ASP A 250 21.23 45.81 -22.09
CA ASP A 250 21.11 47.28 -22.36
C ASP A 250 22.26 48.13 -21.80
N GLU A 251 23.24 47.56 -21.10
CA GLU A 251 24.39 48.32 -20.55
C GLU A 251 25.70 48.17 -21.34
N SER A 252 25.71 47.39 -22.43
CA SER A 252 26.92 47.23 -23.31
C SER A 252 26.83 47.97 -24.63
N ALA A 253 25.83 48.87 -24.81
CA ALA A 253 25.67 49.69 -26.01
C ALA A 253 25.61 51.18 -25.70
N LYS A 254 26.58 51.69 -24.87
CA LYS A 254 26.90 53.13 -24.83
C LYS A 254 28.41 53.36 -24.68
#